data_24fa42a9529dcbf7439ff6c46edff2e9
#
_entry.id   24fa42a9529dcbf7439ff6c46edff2e9
#
_cell.length_a   1.000
_cell.length_b   1.000
_cell.length_c   1.000
_cell.angle_alpha   90.00
_cell.angle_beta   90.00
_cell.angle_gamma   90.00
#
_symmetry.space_group_name_H-M   'P 1'
#
loop_
_entity.id
_entity.type
_entity.pdbx_description
1 polymer ?
#
loop_
_entity_poly.entity_id
_entity_poly.type
_entity_poly.pdbx_seq_one_letter_code
_entity_poly.pdbx_strand_id
1 'polypeptide(L)'
;TNRPVQRKDEDDEVYRTDAEKLQAIVGEIEAAAKNLQPMLVGTTSIEKSEHLAEFLIKNGYKQIDFGSENALDALFAAARAGKPSKMFAVLNARFHEQEAHVVAQAGVPGAITVATNMAGRGTDIQLGGNADMRVEAECAGLEGEARAAKEKLIRDDVAAFKEQAIKAGGLYIVGTERHESRRIDNQLRGRSGRQGDPGRSKFF
;
A
#
# COMPACT_ATOMS: atom_id res chain seq x y z
N THR A 1 -13.59 -9.17 14.61
CA THR A 1 -13.79 -9.91 13.34
C THR A 1 -14.30 -11.31 13.65
N ASN A 2 -15.32 -11.73 12.93
CA ASN A 2 -15.90 -13.08 13.09
C ASN A 2 -15.04 -14.20 12.47
N ARG A 3 -13.88 -13.85 11.93
CA ARG A 3 -12.94 -14.80 11.31
C ARG A 3 -11.58 -14.72 12.00
N PRO A 4 -10.87 -15.85 12.14
CA PRO A 4 -9.53 -15.86 12.73
C PRO A 4 -8.55 -15.01 11.90
N VAL A 5 -7.63 -14.35 12.62
CA VAL A 5 -6.58 -13.55 11.98
C VAL A 5 -5.55 -14.50 11.38
N GLN A 6 -5.29 -14.35 10.07
CA GLN A 6 -4.28 -15.13 9.33
C GLN A 6 -3.00 -14.32 9.04
N ARG A 7 -2.83 -13.20 9.73
CA ARG A 7 -1.61 -12.39 9.62
C ARG A 7 -0.47 -13.04 10.36
N LYS A 8 0.69 -13.13 9.69
CA LYS A 8 1.95 -13.54 10.29
C LYS A 8 2.68 -12.32 10.83
N ASP A 9 2.82 -12.23 12.14
CA ASP A 9 3.62 -11.20 12.79
C ASP A 9 5.04 -11.75 13.01
N GLU A 10 6.03 -11.11 12.39
CA GLU A 10 7.44 -11.51 12.45
C GLU A 10 8.16 -10.81 13.61
N ASP A 11 9.29 -11.39 14.02
CA ASP A 11 10.15 -10.81 15.04
C ASP A 11 10.77 -9.50 14.55
N ASP A 12 11.04 -8.60 15.50
CA ASP A 12 11.71 -7.34 15.23
C ASP A 12 13.14 -7.59 14.77
N GLU A 13 13.62 -6.75 13.84
CA GLU A 13 15.04 -6.68 13.49
C GLU A 13 15.66 -5.39 14.03
N VAL A 14 16.85 -5.52 14.61
CA VAL A 14 17.59 -4.39 15.20
C VAL A 14 18.87 -4.16 14.42
N TYR A 15 19.14 -2.90 14.07
CA TYR A 15 20.31 -2.49 13.31
C TYR A 15 21.16 -1.51 14.11
N ARG A 16 22.46 -1.47 13.83
CA ARG A 16 23.39 -0.58 14.51
C ARG A 16 23.27 0.88 14.10
N THR A 17 22.92 1.10 12.82
CA THR A 17 22.81 2.44 12.24
C THR A 17 21.51 2.60 11.46
N ASP A 18 21.06 3.84 11.32
CA ASP A 18 19.90 4.17 10.50
C ASP A 18 20.12 3.83 9.02
N ALA A 19 21.35 3.97 8.52
CA ALA A 19 21.70 3.62 7.16
C ALA A 19 21.52 2.12 6.88
N GLU A 20 21.98 1.26 7.79
CA GLU A 20 21.78 -0.20 7.69
C GLU A 20 20.30 -0.57 7.75
N LYS A 21 19.55 0.09 8.65
CA LYS A 21 18.10 -0.11 8.77
C LYS A 21 17.36 0.28 7.49
N LEU A 22 17.63 1.45 6.92
CA LEU A 22 17.02 1.89 5.66
C LEU A 22 17.34 0.94 4.51
N GLN A 23 18.57 0.47 4.42
CA GLN A 23 18.98 -0.53 3.43
C GLN A 23 18.16 -1.83 3.57
N ALA A 24 17.97 -2.29 4.80
CA ALA A 24 17.19 -3.49 5.09
C ALA A 24 15.70 -3.30 4.74
N ILE A 25 15.13 -2.14 5.05
CA ILE A 25 13.74 -1.80 4.69
C ILE A 25 13.57 -1.78 3.17
N VAL A 26 14.49 -1.18 2.42
CA VAL A 26 14.46 -1.20 0.95
C VAL A 26 14.58 -2.63 0.42
N GLY A 27 15.41 -3.46 1.02
CA GLY A 27 15.49 -4.89 0.67
C GLY A 27 14.15 -5.63 0.85
N GLU A 28 13.42 -5.36 1.94
CA GLU A 28 12.07 -5.89 2.15
C GLU A 28 11.07 -5.37 1.12
N ILE A 29 11.14 -4.09 0.78
CA ILE A 29 10.30 -3.48 -0.25
C ILE A 29 10.55 -4.14 -1.61
N GLU A 30 11.80 -4.34 -2.00
CA GLU A 30 12.15 -5.02 -3.25
C GLU A 30 11.66 -6.46 -3.29
N ALA A 31 11.83 -7.21 -2.21
CA ALA A 31 11.38 -8.59 -2.11
C ALA A 31 9.85 -8.70 -2.20
N ALA A 32 9.12 -7.84 -1.51
CA ALA A 32 7.67 -7.80 -1.58
C ALA A 32 7.18 -7.39 -2.98
N ALA A 33 7.81 -6.37 -3.58
CA ALA A 33 7.47 -5.90 -4.92
C ALA A 33 7.66 -6.99 -5.99
N LYS A 34 8.71 -7.79 -5.91
CA LYS A 34 8.92 -8.94 -6.81
C LYS A 34 7.81 -9.97 -6.73
N ASN A 35 7.23 -10.17 -5.56
CA ASN A 35 6.09 -11.06 -5.35
C ASN A 35 4.73 -10.39 -5.58
N LEU A 36 4.71 -9.12 -5.97
CA LEU A 36 3.50 -8.30 -6.12
C LEU A 36 2.70 -8.19 -4.82
N GLN A 37 3.35 -8.30 -3.69
CA GLN A 37 2.74 -8.10 -2.40
C GLN A 37 2.53 -6.61 -2.14
N PRO A 38 1.31 -6.13 -1.87
CA PRO A 38 1.09 -4.75 -1.47
C PRO A 38 1.72 -4.50 -0.10
N MET A 39 2.35 -3.35 0.06
CA MET A 39 3.11 -3.01 1.26
C MET A 39 2.72 -1.63 1.80
N LEU A 40 2.53 -1.56 3.10
CA LEU A 40 2.40 -0.31 3.85
C LEU A 40 3.58 -0.16 4.81
N VAL A 41 4.39 0.87 4.59
CA VAL A 41 5.54 1.19 5.44
C VAL A 41 5.15 2.32 6.38
N GLY A 42 5.01 2.01 7.66
CA GLY A 42 4.65 2.96 8.71
C GLY A 42 5.88 3.64 9.31
N THR A 43 5.86 4.96 9.36
CA THR A 43 6.88 5.79 10.00
C THR A 43 6.30 6.55 11.20
N THR A 44 7.14 7.02 12.11
CA THR A 44 6.71 7.71 13.33
C THR A 44 6.58 9.22 13.19
N SER A 45 7.10 9.80 12.10
CA SER A 45 7.01 11.24 11.83
C SER A 45 6.97 11.56 10.34
N ILE A 46 6.55 12.78 10.02
CA ILE A 46 6.57 13.30 8.64
C ILE A 46 7.99 13.31 8.09
N GLU A 47 8.97 13.81 8.87
CA GLU A 47 10.38 13.88 8.47
C GLU A 47 10.93 12.50 8.12
N LYS A 48 10.60 11.47 8.90
CA LYS A 48 11.03 10.09 8.64
C LYS A 48 10.39 9.52 7.39
N SER A 49 9.12 9.85 7.12
CA SER A 49 8.46 9.45 5.87
C SER A 49 9.10 10.11 4.65
N GLU A 50 9.47 11.37 4.74
CA GLU A 50 10.16 12.11 3.67
C GLU A 50 11.57 11.58 3.45
N HIS A 51 12.31 11.31 4.53
CA HIS A 51 13.64 10.73 4.44
C HIS A 51 13.62 9.35 3.76
N LEU A 52 12.67 8.50 4.11
CA LEU A 52 12.48 7.20 3.44
C LEU A 52 12.10 7.39 1.96
N ALA A 53 11.23 8.35 1.64
CA ALA A 53 10.86 8.67 0.27
C ALA A 53 12.07 9.09 -0.57
N GLU A 54 12.93 9.98 -0.05
CA GLU A 54 14.17 10.38 -0.70
C GLU A 54 15.11 9.19 -0.94
N PHE A 55 15.21 8.30 0.04
CA PHE A 55 16.03 7.09 -0.06
C PHE A 55 15.50 6.13 -1.12
N LEU A 56 14.17 5.96 -1.22
CA LEU A 56 13.54 5.17 -2.28
C LEU A 56 13.81 5.77 -3.66
N ILE A 57 13.71 7.08 -3.81
CA ILE A 57 14.01 7.77 -5.08
C ILE A 57 15.47 7.51 -5.50
N LYS A 58 16.42 7.60 -4.58
CA LYS A 58 17.84 7.28 -4.82
C LYS A 58 18.06 5.82 -5.24
N ASN A 59 17.16 4.93 -4.84
CA ASN A 59 17.20 3.50 -5.21
C ASN A 59 16.37 3.16 -6.45
N GLY A 60 15.97 4.15 -7.23
CA GLY A 60 15.31 3.97 -8.53
C GLY A 60 13.79 3.86 -8.47
N TYR A 61 13.17 4.15 -7.32
CA TYR A 61 11.72 4.23 -7.18
C TYR A 61 11.20 5.61 -7.56
N LYS A 62 9.99 5.67 -8.09
CA LYS A 62 9.32 6.91 -8.46
C LYS A 62 8.11 7.15 -7.55
N GLN A 63 8.01 8.33 -6.98
CA GLN A 63 6.84 8.74 -6.23
C GLN A 63 5.67 9.03 -7.18
N ILE A 64 4.47 8.50 -6.85
CA ILE A 64 3.25 8.78 -7.61
C ILE A 64 2.85 10.23 -7.39
N ASP A 65 2.68 10.97 -8.49
CA ASP A 65 2.14 12.32 -8.50
C ASP A 65 0.64 12.29 -8.78
N PHE A 66 -0.18 12.41 -7.75
CA PHE A 66 -1.65 12.44 -7.87
C PHE A 66 -2.19 13.71 -8.54
N GLY A 67 -1.34 14.74 -8.73
CA GLY A 67 -1.70 15.94 -9.49
C GLY A 67 -1.65 15.73 -10.99
N SER A 68 -1.02 14.67 -11.47
CA SER A 68 -0.96 14.35 -12.89
C SER A 68 -2.15 13.54 -13.34
N GLU A 69 -2.64 13.79 -14.55
CA GLU A 69 -3.61 12.95 -15.20
C GLU A 69 -3.06 11.52 -15.36
N ASN A 70 -3.88 10.53 -15.10
CA ASN A 70 -3.51 9.11 -15.19
C ASN A 70 -2.37 8.67 -14.22
N ALA A 71 -2.28 9.30 -13.06
CA ALA A 71 -1.23 9.01 -12.07
C ALA A 71 -1.13 7.52 -11.67
N LEU A 72 -2.24 6.78 -11.71
CA LEU A 72 -2.32 5.39 -11.33
C LEU A 72 -2.22 4.40 -12.51
N ASP A 73 -2.24 4.87 -13.74
CA ASP A 73 -2.25 3.99 -14.92
C ASP A 73 -1.04 3.07 -14.98
N ALA A 74 0.14 3.58 -14.66
CA ALA A 74 1.37 2.79 -14.64
C ALA A 74 1.36 1.70 -13.54
N LEU A 75 0.79 2.01 -12.38
CA LEU A 75 0.62 1.04 -11.29
C LEU A 75 -0.32 -0.10 -11.71
N PHE A 76 -1.47 0.23 -12.29
CA PHE A 76 -2.44 -0.76 -12.75
C PHE A 76 -1.90 -1.59 -13.91
N ALA A 77 -1.22 -0.97 -14.86
CA ALA A 77 -0.58 -1.67 -15.98
C ALA A 77 0.48 -2.66 -15.50
N ALA A 78 1.32 -2.29 -14.56
CA ALA A 78 2.32 -3.18 -13.96
C ALA A 78 1.66 -4.35 -13.22
N ALA A 79 0.61 -4.11 -12.44
CA ALA A 79 -0.15 -5.15 -11.76
C ALA A 79 -0.78 -6.14 -12.74
N ARG A 80 -1.40 -5.67 -13.83
CA ARG A 80 -1.95 -6.52 -14.90
C ARG A 80 -0.86 -7.36 -15.58
N ALA A 81 0.31 -6.79 -15.77
CA ALA A 81 1.46 -7.48 -16.38
C ALA A 81 2.17 -8.44 -15.42
N GLY A 82 1.80 -8.45 -14.14
CA GLY A 82 2.49 -9.25 -13.12
C GLY A 82 3.93 -8.80 -12.85
N LYS A 83 4.21 -7.51 -12.98
CA LYS A 83 5.55 -6.92 -12.83
C LYS A 83 5.58 -5.85 -11.75
N PRO A 84 6.72 -5.68 -11.04
CA PRO A 84 6.91 -4.56 -10.12
C PRO A 84 6.80 -3.22 -10.85
N SER A 85 6.08 -2.28 -10.25
CA SER A 85 5.93 -0.92 -10.81
C SER A 85 7.13 -0.01 -10.55
N LYS A 86 7.89 -0.28 -9.49
CA LYS A 86 8.91 0.61 -8.90
C LYS A 86 8.39 2.00 -8.58
N MET A 87 7.13 2.07 -8.18
CA MET A 87 6.44 3.29 -7.77
C MET A 87 6.02 3.18 -6.31
N PHE A 88 5.95 4.32 -5.63
CA PHE A 88 5.44 4.41 -4.27
C PHE A 88 4.60 5.67 -4.07
N ALA A 89 3.68 5.62 -3.12
CA ALA A 89 2.88 6.75 -2.68
C ALA A 89 3.28 7.15 -1.26
N VAL A 90 3.13 8.43 -0.93
CA VAL A 90 3.34 8.95 0.42
C VAL A 90 2.02 9.43 1.00
N LEU A 91 1.72 8.98 2.20
CA LEU A 91 0.53 9.33 2.97
C LEU A 91 0.94 9.98 4.28
N ASN A 92 0.93 11.29 4.33
CA ASN A 92 1.21 12.07 5.53
C ASN A 92 0.39 13.36 5.54
N ALA A 93 0.52 14.15 6.62
CA ALA A 93 -0.28 15.36 6.83
C ALA A 93 -0.14 16.44 5.73
N ARG A 94 0.90 16.39 4.90
CA ARG A 94 1.10 17.32 3.78
C ARG A 94 0.27 16.97 2.55
N PHE A 95 -0.25 15.73 2.48
CA PHE A 95 -0.96 15.19 1.33
C PHE A 95 -2.42 14.83 1.64
N HIS A 96 -3.07 15.59 2.52
CA HIS A 96 -4.44 15.32 2.95
C HIS A 96 -5.47 15.21 1.83
N GLU A 97 -5.35 16.06 0.81
CA GLU A 97 -6.31 16.06 -0.30
C GLU A 97 -6.23 14.77 -1.13
N GLN A 98 -5.08 14.10 -1.08
CA GLN A 98 -4.82 12.87 -1.83
C GLN A 98 -4.98 11.60 -0.98
N GLU A 99 -5.20 11.77 0.32
CA GLU A 99 -5.22 10.66 1.29
C GLU A 99 -6.19 9.55 0.89
N ALA A 100 -7.41 9.90 0.53
CA ALA A 100 -8.43 8.93 0.14
C ALA A 100 -8.02 8.12 -1.10
N HIS A 101 -7.40 8.76 -2.08
CA HIS A 101 -6.91 8.10 -3.29
C HIS A 101 -5.73 7.16 -2.99
N VAL A 102 -4.81 7.57 -2.13
CA VAL A 102 -3.67 6.73 -1.70
C VAL A 102 -4.17 5.48 -1.00
N VAL A 103 -5.03 5.65 0.01
CA VAL A 103 -5.58 4.52 0.78
C VAL A 103 -6.40 3.59 -0.10
N ALA A 104 -7.19 4.14 -1.02
CA ALA A 104 -8.01 3.35 -1.94
C ALA A 104 -7.20 2.38 -2.80
N GLN A 105 -5.96 2.71 -3.14
CA GLN A 105 -5.13 1.90 -4.04
C GLN A 105 -3.95 1.22 -3.32
N ALA A 106 -3.85 1.35 -2.01
CA ALA A 106 -2.76 0.74 -1.23
C ALA A 106 -2.76 -0.79 -1.24
N GLY A 107 -3.89 -1.42 -1.53
CA GLY A 107 -4.05 -2.88 -1.63
C GLY A 107 -3.83 -3.45 -3.04
N VAL A 108 -3.51 -2.65 -4.03
CA VAL A 108 -3.20 -3.10 -5.40
C VAL A 108 -1.90 -3.91 -5.38
N PRO A 109 -1.81 -5.04 -6.13
CA PRO A 109 -0.58 -5.84 -6.19
C PRO A 109 0.65 -5.01 -6.52
N GLY A 110 1.69 -5.14 -5.70
CA GLY A 110 2.94 -4.39 -5.87
C GLY A 110 2.88 -2.92 -5.45
N ALA A 111 1.76 -2.42 -4.95
CA ALA A 111 1.67 -1.06 -4.42
C ALA A 111 2.53 -0.90 -3.17
N ILE A 112 3.29 0.19 -3.11
CA ILE A 112 4.13 0.57 -1.98
C ILE A 112 3.60 1.89 -1.45
N THR A 113 3.20 1.92 -0.18
CA THR A 113 2.71 3.12 0.48
C THR A 113 3.55 3.43 1.71
N VAL A 114 4.13 4.62 1.76
CA VAL A 114 4.84 5.13 2.94
C VAL A 114 3.88 6.04 3.70
N ALA A 115 3.59 5.73 4.95
CA ALA A 115 2.59 6.43 5.73
C ALA A 115 3.10 6.79 7.13
N THR A 116 2.72 7.97 7.64
CA THR A 116 2.84 8.24 9.07
C THR A 116 1.74 7.51 9.84
N ASN A 117 1.96 7.23 11.13
CA ASN A 117 1.03 6.46 11.97
C ASN A 117 -0.42 6.90 11.92
N MET A 118 -0.64 8.20 11.87
CA MET A 118 -1.98 8.79 12.00
C MET A 118 -2.66 8.95 10.66
N ALA A 119 -1.91 8.81 9.55
CA ALA A 119 -2.44 8.96 8.21
C ALA A 119 -3.31 7.76 7.82
N GLY A 120 -4.43 8.01 7.17
CA GLY A 120 -5.39 6.99 6.75
C GLY A 120 -6.10 6.26 7.88
N ARG A 121 -6.06 6.78 9.11
CA ARG A 121 -6.74 6.20 10.27
C ARG A 121 -8.25 6.12 10.04
N GLY A 122 -8.83 4.96 10.37
CA GLY A 122 -10.26 4.71 10.22
C GLY A 122 -10.70 4.29 8.83
N THR A 123 -9.80 4.25 7.85
CA THR A 123 -10.09 3.77 6.50
C THR A 123 -9.48 2.39 6.28
N ASP A 124 -10.28 1.44 5.77
CA ASP A 124 -9.83 0.10 5.45
C ASP A 124 -9.06 0.08 4.13
N ILE A 125 -7.93 -0.63 4.12
CA ILE A 125 -7.20 -0.95 2.91
C ILE A 125 -7.78 -2.25 2.34
N GLN A 126 -8.40 -2.15 1.16
CA GLN A 126 -8.98 -3.28 0.46
C GLN A 126 -7.95 -3.93 -0.46
N LEU A 127 -7.74 -5.23 -0.33
CA LEU A 127 -6.89 -5.96 -1.26
C LEU A 127 -7.47 -5.88 -2.69
N GLY A 128 -6.60 -5.54 -3.63
CA GLY A 128 -6.99 -5.30 -5.02
C GLY A 128 -7.38 -3.86 -5.33
N GLY A 129 -7.55 -3.02 -4.32
CA GLY A 129 -7.98 -1.64 -4.44
C GLY A 129 -9.49 -1.45 -4.18
N ASN A 130 -9.94 -0.21 -4.23
CA ASN A 130 -11.35 0.16 -4.03
C ASN A 130 -12.05 0.33 -5.39
N ALA A 131 -12.86 -0.65 -5.76
CA ALA A 131 -13.58 -0.66 -7.04
C ALA A 131 -14.56 0.52 -7.15
N ASP A 132 -15.28 0.86 -6.09
CA ASP A 132 -16.30 1.92 -6.13
C ASP A 132 -15.66 3.29 -6.37
N MET A 133 -14.52 3.58 -5.72
CA MET A 133 -13.78 4.82 -5.97
C MET A 133 -13.22 4.90 -7.40
N ARG A 134 -12.74 3.78 -7.94
CA ARG A 134 -12.30 3.73 -9.33
C ARG A 134 -13.45 3.96 -10.30
N VAL A 135 -14.61 3.35 -10.06
CA VAL A 135 -15.81 3.55 -10.88
C VAL A 135 -16.23 5.01 -10.86
N GLU A 136 -16.27 5.63 -9.69
CA GLU A 136 -16.61 7.05 -9.56
C GLU A 136 -15.67 7.94 -10.34
N ALA A 137 -14.36 7.71 -10.24
CA ALA A 137 -13.34 8.51 -10.91
C ALA A 137 -13.24 8.23 -12.42
N GLU A 138 -13.18 6.95 -12.82
CA GLU A 138 -12.91 6.55 -14.21
C GLU A 138 -14.15 6.52 -15.08
N CYS A 139 -15.36 6.44 -14.51
CA CYS A 139 -16.63 6.50 -15.23
C CYS A 139 -17.30 7.88 -15.18
N ALA A 140 -16.62 8.90 -14.67
CA ALA A 140 -17.12 10.26 -14.68
C ALA A 140 -17.41 10.71 -16.11
N GLY A 141 -18.64 11.21 -16.35
CA GLY A 141 -19.08 11.63 -17.69
C GLY A 141 -19.47 10.52 -18.65
N LEU A 142 -19.41 9.24 -18.24
CA LEU A 142 -19.93 8.12 -19.02
C LEU A 142 -21.34 7.78 -18.57
N GLU A 143 -22.21 7.43 -19.55
CA GLU A 143 -23.58 7.03 -19.32
C GLU A 143 -23.95 5.76 -20.12
N GLY A 144 -25.06 5.12 -19.76
CA GLY A 144 -25.64 3.99 -20.49
C GLY A 144 -24.69 2.78 -20.60
N GLU A 145 -24.64 2.19 -21.77
CA GLU A 145 -23.82 0.98 -22.02
C GLU A 145 -22.32 1.21 -21.87
N ALA A 146 -21.83 2.39 -22.24
CA ALA A 146 -20.40 2.74 -22.11
C ALA A 146 -19.97 2.75 -20.63
N ARG A 147 -20.80 3.33 -19.76
CA ARG A 147 -20.57 3.31 -18.32
C ARG A 147 -20.61 1.88 -17.77
N ALA A 148 -21.63 1.11 -18.12
CA ALA A 148 -21.78 -0.27 -17.65
C ALA A 148 -20.60 -1.16 -18.08
N ALA A 149 -20.13 -1.04 -19.31
CA ALA A 149 -18.97 -1.77 -19.82
C ALA A 149 -17.69 -1.39 -19.07
N LYS A 150 -17.45 -0.10 -18.86
CA LYS A 150 -16.28 0.37 -18.13
C LYS A 150 -16.29 -0.05 -16.66
N GLU A 151 -17.44 0.04 -16.01
CA GLU A 151 -17.63 -0.42 -14.63
C GLU A 151 -17.34 -1.92 -14.48
N LYS A 152 -17.81 -2.73 -15.41
CA LYS A 152 -17.53 -4.17 -15.43
C LYS A 152 -16.03 -4.45 -15.55
N LEU A 153 -15.34 -3.76 -16.45
CA LEU A 153 -13.88 -3.88 -16.60
C LEU A 153 -13.14 -3.53 -15.30
N ILE A 154 -13.53 -2.46 -14.62
CA ILE A 154 -12.93 -2.04 -13.36
C ILE A 154 -13.15 -3.09 -12.27
N ARG A 155 -14.37 -3.60 -12.13
CA ARG A 155 -14.69 -4.61 -11.10
C ARG A 155 -14.00 -5.94 -11.37
N ASP A 156 -13.87 -6.35 -12.62
CA ASP A 156 -13.11 -7.54 -13.02
C ASP A 156 -11.62 -7.36 -12.74
N ASP A 157 -11.07 -6.19 -12.99
CA ASP A 157 -9.69 -5.79 -12.69
C ASP A 157 -9.39 -5.89 -11.19
N VAL A 158 -10.24 -5.28 -10.37
CA VAL A 158 -10.10 -5.29 -8.90
C VAL A 158 -10.24 -6.71 -8.36
N ALA A 159 -11.13 -7.52 -8.88
CA ALA A 159 -11.27 -8.92 -8.47
C ALA A 159 -10.00 -9.73 -8.77
N ALA A 160 -9.42 -9.55 -9.97
CA ALA A 160 -8.17 -10.19 -10.36
C ALA A 160 -6.99 -9.70 -9.48
N PHE A 161 -6.91 -8.41 -9.21
CA PHE A 161 -5.91 -7.83 -8.30
C PHE A 161 -6.04 -8.36 -6.88
N LYS A 162 -7.26 -8.52 -6.37
CA LYS A 162 -7.50 -9.10 -5.05
C LYS A 162 -6.96 -10.52 -4.95
N GLU A 163 -7.24 -11.38 -5.93
CA GLU A 163 -6.71 -12.74 -5.98
C GLU A 163 -5.18 -12.74 -6.01
N GLN A 164 -4.57 -11.88 -6.80
CA GLN A 164 -3.13 -11.74 -6.94
C GLN A 164 -2.49 -11.27 -5.62
N ALA A 165 -3.10 -10.28 -4.95
CA ALA A 165 -2.63 -9.80 -3.64
C ALA A 165 -2.74 -10.87 -2.56
N ILE A 166 -3.82 -11.67 -2.54
CA ILE A 166 -4.00 -12.79 -1.62
C ILE A 166 -2.92 -13.87 -1.85
N LYS A 167 -2.66 -14.24 -3.10
CA LYS A 167 -1.59 -15.19 -3.46
C LYS A 167 -0.20 -14.71 -3.06
N ALA A 168 0.03 -13.40 -3.09
CA ALA A 168 1.29 -12.78 -2.65
C ALA A 168 1.46 -12.75 -1.11
N GLY A 169 0.43 -13.10 -0.36
CA GLY A 169 0.45 -13.12 1.11
C GLY A 169 -0.35 -12.00 1.78
N GLY A 170 -1.16 -11.27 1.03
CA GLY A 170 -1.95 -10.14 1.52
C GLY A 170 -1.12 -8.89 1.80
N LEU A 171 -1.67 -7.95 2.55
CA LEU A 171 -0.99 -6.69 2.86
C LEU A 171 0.17 -6.92 3.84
N TYR A 172 1.36 -6.46 3.45
CA TYR A 172 2.55 -6.49 4.31
C TYR A 172 2.75 -5.14 4.99
N ILE A 173 2.69 -5.14 6.31
CA ILE A 173 2.96 -3.98 7.16
C ILE A 173 4.41 -3.99 7.60
N VAL A 174 5.14 -2.92 7.30
CA VAL A 174 6.49 -2.68 7.80
C VAL A 174 6.47 -1.46 8.71
N GLY A 175 6.88 -1.63 9.96
CA GLY A 175 7.15 -0.52 10.87
C GLY A 175 8.64 -0.16 10.83
N THR A 176 8.97 1.09 10.55
CA THR A 176 10.37 1.53 10.51
C THR A 176 11.01 1.64 11.90
N GLU A 177 10.18 1.66 12.94
CA GLU A 177 10.55 1.62 14.34
C GLU A 177 9.34 1.30 15.21
N ARG A 178 9.58 0.89 16.46
CA ARG A 178 8.53 0.76 17.46
C ARG A 178 8.09 2.12 17.97
N HIS A 179 6.80 2.22 18.31
CA HIS A 179 6.24 3.38 19.00
C HIS A 179 6.39 3.23 20.51
N GLU A 180 6.29 4.33 21.23
CA GLU A 180 6.25 4.34 22.71
C GLU A 180 5.05 3.53 23.24
N SER A 181 3.94 3.56 22.52
CA SER A 181 2.74 2.82 22.87
C SER A 181 2.57 1.58 22.01
N ARG A 182 2.53 0.41 22.65
CA ARG A 182 2.20 -0.87 21.99
C ARG A 182 0.83 -0.84 21.29
N ARG A 183 -0.08 0.03 21.77
CA ARG A 183 -1.38 0.21 21.14
C ARG A 183 -1.25 0.76 19.71
N ILE A 184 -0.32 1.69 19.48
CA ILE A 184 -0.06 2.26 18.16
C ILE A 184 0.53 1.22 17.22
N ASP A 185 1.49 0.42 17.69
CA ASP A 185 2.04 -0.69 16.92
C ASP A 185 0.95 -1.68 16.51
N ASN A 186 0.06 -2.03 17.43
CA ASN A 186 -1.06 -2.92 17.14
C ASN A 186 -2.08 -2.31 16.16
N GLN A 187 -2.29 -1.01 16.21
CA GLN A 187 -3.14 -0.32 15.22
C GLN A 187 -2.53 -0.37 13.82
N LEU A 188 -1.23 -0.22 13.71
CA LEU A 188 -0.52 -0.36 12.44
C LEU A 188 -0.63 -1.79 11.89
N ARG A 189 -0.31 -2.79 12.71
CA ARG A 189 -0.46 -4.21 12.35
C ARG A 189 -1.90 -4.55 11.95
N GLY A 190 -2.87 -4.01 12.66
CA GLY A 190 -4.29 -4.23 12.46
C GLY A 190 -4.86 -3.74 11.13
N ARG A 191 -4.07 -3.05 10.32
CA ARG A 191 -4.44 -2.70 8.94
C ARG A 191 -4.33 -3.88 7.99
N SER A 192 -3.60 -4.93 8.37
CA SER A 192 -3.44 -6.17 7.62
C SER A 192 -4.18 -7.34 8.29
N GLY A 193 -4.49 -8.37 7.52
CA GLY A 193 -5.16 -9.58 8.01
C GLY A 193 -6.62 -9.35 8.39
N ARG A 194 -7.29 -8.40 7.78
CA ARG A 194 -8.69 -8.10 8.05
C ARG A 194 -9.62 -9.10 7.36
N GLN A 195 -10.73 -9.40 8.01
CA GLN A 195 -11.81 -10.26 7.49
C GLN A 195 -11.36 -11.66 7.06
N GLY A 196 -10.28 -12.16 7.67
CA GLY A 196 -9.73 -13.48 7.38
C GLY A 196 -8.78 -13.53 6.18
N ASP A 197 -8.44 -12.38 5.60
CA ASP A 197 -7.40 -12.30 4.57
C ASP A 197 -6.02 -12.60 5.16
N PRO A 198 -5.09 -13.17 4.38
CA PRO A 198 -3.71 -13.31 4.82
C PRO A 198 -3.05 -11.94 4.97
N GLY A 199 -1.97 -11.89 5.70
CA GLY A 199 -1.19 -10.69 5.90
C GLY A 199 0.13 -10.97 6.58
N ARG A 200 0.95 -9.94 6.69
CA ARG A 200 2.28 -10.01 7.30
C ARG A 200 2.60 -8.70 7.99
N SER A 201 3.34 -8.75 9.08
CA SER A 201 3.88 -7.55 9.72
C SER A 201 5.30 -7.77 10.23
N LYS A 202 6.12 -6.72 10.20
CA LYS A 202 7.49 -6.71 10.71
C LYS A 202 7.89 -5.31 11.15
N PHE A 203 8.67 -5.22 12.21
CA PHE A 203 9.26 -3.96 12.70
C PHE A 203 10.79 -4.01 12.62
N PHE A 204 11.39 -2.85 12.37
CA PHE A 204 12.82 -2.65 12.23
C PHE A 204 13.38 -1.70 13.29
#